data_93af4728fe47381555f3539bbc4c8894
#
_entry.id   93af4728fe47381555f3539bbc4c8894
#
_cell.length_a   1.000
_cell.length_b   1.000
_cell.length_c   1.000
_cell.angle_alpha   90.00
_cell.angle_beta   90.00
_cell.angle_gamma   90.00
#
_symmetry.space_group_name_H-M   'P 1'
#
loop_
_entity.id
_entity.type
_entity.pdbx_description
1 polymer ?
#
loop_
_entity_poly.entity_id
_entity_poly.type
_entity_poly.pdbx_seq_one_letter_code
_entity_poly.pdbx_strand_id
1 'polypeptide(L)'
;LGGEVGDAINASGLVFARVYYELNPETGRSEFVGREKMLELLADYPELKEAFEKETSESAEVIGKYLRQLKSEPTCSIESAQALIELTKKARNGHLPSQQEWEILFATDGYKQFFDRPVGKSLKKTFKASYEIVFDRNLKAVKDSILSVPLQTMKNNEDIVRYFCIQNLSRFGDDLDRLDDYLAGSALSGAFVRGNKQALKYLPDSFAMRHPDHSKFYILLFTPEAWSLSGNVFMDLNCVYSQDEESLVNLIGHELHHSYRWGYLREKYKDSGSPVAAALSMMQSEGCADILNKFEGPYSMKDAGLFGEDVLKQMNENYYNTPKLLQKIDSLTVGYSKGTVDADVYGQVAKLPVNGGHPNGFYMATLIKHQLGLQAIADNSVEPVMFVETYNKAARKAGDEYVVVDAG
;
A
#
# COMPACT_ATOMS: atom_id res chain seq x y z
N LEU A 1 31.75 15.48 -34.93
CA LEU A 1 33.03 14.79 -34.74
C LEU A 1 33.33 14.00 -36.01
N GLY A 2 33.81 14.67 -37.07
CA GLY A 2 34.32 14.03 -38.25
C GLY A 2 35.85 14.10 -38.21
N GLY A 3 36.50 12.98 -38.07
CA GLY A 3 37.90 12.83 -38.06
C GLY A 3 38.33 11.47 -37.51
N GLU A 4 39.56 11.08 -37.68
CA GLU A 4 40.11 9.78 -37.30
C GLU A 4 39.78 9.34 -35.83
N VAL A 5 39.61 10.30 -34.91
CA VAL A 5 39.21 10.03 -33.50
C VAL A 5 37.71 9.67 -33.44
N GLY A 6 36.86 10.31 -34.23
CA GLY A 6 35.44 9.98 -34.31
C GLY A 6 35.21 8.60 -34.90
N ASP A 7 35.95 8.24 -35.91
CA ASP A 7 35.86 6.93 -36.55
C ASP A 7 36.43 5.82 -35.66
N ALA A 8 37.49 6.06 -34.89
CA ALA A 8 38.04 5.13 -33.91
C ALA A 8 37.09 4.90 -32.75
N ILE A 9 36.39 5.92 -32.27
CA ILE A 9 35.36 5.81 -31.21
C ILE A 9 34.15 5.01 -31.73
N ASN A 10 33.68 5.30 -32.95
CA ASN A 10 32.60 4.54 -33.55
C ASN A 10 32.96 3.07 -33.81
N ALA A 11 34.19 2.81 -34.27
CA ALA A 11 34.68 1.45 -34.50
C ALA A 11 34.87 0.66 -33.19
N SER A 12 35.12 1.34 -32.08
CA SER A 12 35.24 0.70 -30.76
C SER A 12 33.89 0.39 -30.11
N GLY A 13 32.78 0.86 -30.67
CA GLY A 13 31.44 0.69 -30.07
C GLY A 13 31.20 1.52 -28.80
N LEU A 14 32.18 2.35 -28.39
CA LEU A 14 32.10 3.13 -27.14
C LEU A 14 31.05 4.25 -27.23
N VAL A 15 30.72 4.75 -28.45
CA VAL A 15 29.72 5.81 -28.66
C VAL A 15 28.30 5.34 -28.28
N PHE A 16 28.04 4.05 -28.28
CA PHE A 16 26.73 3.45 -27.95
C PHE A 16 26.70 2.75 -26.60
N ALA A 17 27.84 2.70 -25.88
CA ALA A 17 27.89 2.10 -24.55
C ALA A 17 27.20 3.03 -23.54
N ARG A 18 26.17 2.54 -22.85
CA ARG A 18 25.62 3.23 -21.69
C ARG A 18 26.66 3.19 -20.58
N VAL A 19 26.83 4.31 -19.89
CA VAL A 19 27.62 4.42 -18.67
C VAL A 19 26.82 5.14 -17.61
N TYR A 20 27.08 4.85 -16.38
CA TYR A 20 26.36 5.44 -15.25
C TYR A 20 27.32 6.28 -14.40
N TYR A 21 26.82 7.41 -13.92
CA TYR A 21 27.50 8.30 -13.00
C TYR A 21 26.61 8.58 -11.81
N GLU A 22 27.16 8.55 -10.60
CA GLU A 22 26.56 9.13 -9.43
C GLU A 22 26.82 10.63 -9.42
N LEU A 23 25.79 11.45 -9.16
CA LEU A 23 25.91 12.89 -9.01
C LEU A 23 25.68 13.23 -7.54
N ASN A 24 26.67 13.82 -6.90
CA ASN A 24 26.50 14.39 -5.56
C ASN A 24 25.83 15.79 -5.73
N PRO A 25 24.58 15.98 -5.26
CA PRO A 25 23.85 17.21 -5.45
C PRO A 25 24.41 18.39 -4.65
N GLU A 26 25.12 18.13 -3.55
CA GLU A 26 25.70 19.17 -2.69
C GLU A 26 26.97 19.77 -3.31
N THR A 27 27.80 18.92 -3.92
CA THR A 27 29.10 19.34 -4.46
C THR A 27 29.10 19.49 -5.97
N GLY A 28 28.06 19.00 -6.66
CA GLY A 28 27.99 18.96 -8.14
C GLY A 28 29.00 18.01 -8.78
N ARG A 29 29.73 17.21 -8.01
CA ARG A 29 30.70 16.24 -8.53
C ARG A 29 29.99 14.99 -9.02
N SER A 30 30.49 14.43 -10.12
CA SER A 30 30.04 13.13 -10.66
C SER A 30 31.16 12.11 -10.56
N GLU A 31 30.79 10.88 -10.17
CA GLU A 31 31.70 9.73 -10.08
C GLU A 31 31.17 8.60 -10.97
N PHE A 32 32.10 7.96 -11.69
CA PHE A 32 31.73 6.81 -12.54
C PHE A 32 31.33 5.61 -11.69
N VAL A 33 30.19 5.01 -12.02
CA VAL A 33 29.70 3.82 -11.33
C VAL A 33 30.25 2.57 -12.02
N GLY A 34 31.44 2.17 -11.60
CA GLY A 34 32.06 0.88 -11.91
C GLY A 34 31.78 -0.13 -10.81
N ARG A 35 32.52 -1.26 -10.82
CA ARG A 35 32.34 -2.35 -9.86
C ARG A 35 32.58 -1.92 -8.41
N GLU A 36 33.66 -1.20 -8.14
CA GLU A 36 34.00 -0.73 -6.79
C GLU A 36 32.89 0.18 -6.24
N LYS A 37 32.49 1.18 -7.03
CA LYS A 37 31.42 2.10 -6.63
C LYS A 37 30.08 1.40 -6.46
N MET A 38 29.81 0.39 -7.29
CA MET A 38 28.59 -0.41 -7.14
C MET A 38 28.58 -1.21 -5.85
N LEU A 39 29.71 -1.79 -5.44
CA LEU A 39 29.84 -2.50 -4.16
C LEU A 39 29.70 -1.56 -2.95
N GLU A 40 30.17 -0.32 -3.06
CA GLU A 40 29.94 0.73 -2.06
C GLU A 40 28.44 1.07 -1.96
N LEU A 41 27.78 1.33 -3.08
CA LEU A 41 26.34 1.61 -3.12
C LEU A 41 25.47 0.46 -2.60
N LEU A 42 25.97 -0.79 -2.70
CA LEU A 42 25.30 -2.00 -2.20
C LEU A 42 25.69 -2.34 -0.75
N ALA A 43 26.47 -1.52 -0.05
CA ALA A 43 26.97 -1.84 1.28
C ALA A 43 25.85 -2.16 2.28
N ASP A 44 24.76 -1.41 2.23
CA ASP A 44 23.58 -1.58 3.09
C ASP A 44 22.58 -2.64 2.60
N TYR A 45 22.89 -3.31 1.47
CA TYR A 45 22.03 -4.29 0.79
C TYR A 45 22.74 -5.65 0.63
N PRO A 46 22.94 -6.41 1.71
CA PRO A 46 23.84 -7.57 1.72
C PRO A 46 23.50 -8.63 0.66
N GLU A 47 22.23 -8.87 0.38
CA GLU A 47 21.84 -9.87 -0.62
C GLU A 47 22.07 -9.38 -2.07
N LEU A 48 21.80 -8.09 -2.34
CA LEU A 48 22.12 -7.51 -3.64
C LEU A 48 23.62 -7.47 -3.85
N LYS A 49 24.37 -7.16 -2.79
CA LYS A 49 25.84 -7.16 -2.80
C LYS A 49 26.38 -8.57 -3.12
N GLU A 50 25.91 -9.60 -2.40
CA GLU A 50 26.28 -10.98 -2.65
C GLU A 50 25.91 -11.44 -4.08
N ALA A 51 24.73 -11.04 -4.57
CA ALA A 51 24.31 -11.33 -5.94
C ALA A 51 25.22 -10.62 -6.96
N PHE A 52 25.57 -9.34 -6.72
CA PHE A 52 26.45 -8.57 -7.59
C PHE A 52 27.89 -9.10 -7.57
N GLU A 53 28.39 -9.54 -6.43
CA GLU A 53 29.72 -10.16 -6.30
C GLU A 53 29.89 -11.40 -7.18
N LYS A 54 28.80 -12.14 -7.42
CA LYS A 54 28.74 -13.32 -8.30
C LYS A 54 28.69 -12.98 -9.80
N GLU A 55 28.37 -11.72 -10.14
CA GLU A 55 28.37 -11.28 -11.54
C GLU A 55 29.80 -11.23 -12.08
N THR A 56 30.01 -11.84 -13.23
CA THR A 56 31.33 -11.89 -13.91
C THR A 56 31.53 -10.75 -14.91
N SER A 57 30.48 -9.99 -15.21
CA SER A 57 30.48 -8.87 -16.15
C SER A 57 30.31 -7.54 -15.41
N GLU A 58 31.05 -6.54 -15.84
CA GLU A 58 30.93 -5.13 -15.41
C GLU A 58 30.24 -4.27 -16.48
N SER A 59 29.47 -4.93 -17.36
CA SER A 59 28.79 -4.20 -18.43
C SER A 59 27.78 -3.18 -17.86
N ALA A 60 27.52 -2.11 -18.61
CA ALA A 60 26.49 -1.14 -18.26
C ALA A 60 25.10 -1.79 -18.04
N GLU A 61 24.84 -2.92 -18.68
CA GLU A 61 23.58 -3.66 -18.49
C GLU A 61 23.52 -4.26 -17.08
N VAL A 62 24.60 -4.90 -16.61
CA VAL A 62 24.71 -5.45 -15.25
C VAL A 62 24.67 -4.34 -14.22
N ILE A 63 25.50 -3.30 -14.36
CA ILE A 63 25.48 -2.14 -13.47
C ILE A 63 24.08 -1.52 -13.44
N GLY A 64 23.46 -1.29 -14.59
CA GLY A 64 22.13 -0.72 -14.70
C GLY A 64 21.04 -1.59 -14.06
N LYS A 65 21.16 -2.92 -14.09
CA LYS A 65 20.26 -3.85 -13.39
C LYS A 65 20.27 -3.56 -11.88
N TYR A 66 21.45 -3.50 -11.26
CA TYR A 66 21.57 -3.27 -9.82
C TYR A 66 21.27 -1.82 -9.40
N LEU A 67 21.65 -0.83 -10.22
CA LEU A 67 21.24 0.55 -9.98
C LEU A 67 19.71 0.74 -10.03
N ARG A 68 19.03 0.05 -10.93
CA ARG A 68 17.56 0.04 -10.94
C ARG A 68 17.02 -0.57 -9.66
N GLN A 69 17.58 -1.66 -9.19
CA GLN A 69 17.17 -2.29 -7.92
C GLN A 69 17.39 -1.36 -6.73
N LEU A 70 18.53 -0.64 -6.67
CA LEU A 70 18.80 0.38 -5.65
C LEU A 70 17.85 1.57 -5.72
N LYS A 71 17.56 2.06 -6.93
CA LYS A 71 16.62 3.19 -7.13
C LYS A 71 15.17 2.82 -6.88
N SER A 72 14.84 1.54 -6.90
CA SER A 72 13.49 1.04 -6.71
C SER A 72 13.14 0.78 -5.26
N GLU A 73 14.09 0.92 -4.35
CA GLU A 73 13.74 0.80 -2.95
C GLU A 73 12.88 1.97 -2.53
N PRO A 74 11.71 1.68 -1.99
CA PRO A 74 10.79 2.70 -1.55
C PRO A 74 11.45 3.50 -0.42
N THR A 75 11.51 4.81 -0.58
CA THR A 75 12.01 5.71 0.47
C THR A 75 10.94 5.91 1.53
N CYS A 76 11.30 5.73 2.80
CA CYS A 76 10.41 6.01 3.92
C CYS A 76 10.68 7.41 4.48
N SER A 77 9.67 8.28 4.49
CA SER A 77 9.72 9.59 5.15
C SER A 77 8.97 9.53 6.47
N ILE A 78 9.67 9.84 7.54
CA ILE A 78 9.13 9.96 8.91
C ILE A 78 8.91 11.42 9.34
N GLU A 79 9.23 12.39 8.49
CA GLU A 79 9.19 13.82 8.77
C GLU A 79 7.84 14.28 9.35
N SER A 80 6.73 13.83 8.74
CA SER A 80 5.37 14.21 9.17
C SER A 80 5.04 13.70 10.58
N ALA A 81 5.45 12.47 10.90
CA ALA A 81 5.27 11.89 12.22
C ALA A 81 6.13 12.61 13.26
N GLN A 82 7.41 12.87 12.96
CA GLN A 82 8.31 13.61 13.84
C GLN A 82 7.80 15.02 14.12
N ALA A 83 7.36 15.75 13.09
CA ALA A 83 6.78 17.10 13.26
C ALA A 83 5.54 17.08 14.18
N LEU A 84 4.68 16.05 14.06
CA LEU A 84 3.51 15.93 14.94
C LEU A 84 3.92 15.57 16.38
N ILE A 85 4.93 14.73 16.59
CA ILE A 85 5.48 14.42 17.92
C ILE A 85 5.93 15.70 18.60
N GLU A 86 6.69 16.54 17.92
CA GLU A 86 7.18 17.81 18.50
C GLU A 86 6.03 18.77 18.85
N LEU A 87 5.00 18.87 18.02
CA LEU A 87 3.79 19.65 18.38
C LEU A 87 3.08 19.06 19.60
N THR A 88 3.01 17.74 19.70
CA THR A 88 2.31 17.08 20.80
C THR A 88 3.08 17.17 22.13
N LYS A 89 4.41 17.17 22.11
CA LYS A 89 5.24 17.48 23.28
C LYS A 89 4.92 18.87 23.84
N LYS A 90 4.72 19.87 22.97
CA LYS A 90 4.30 21.21 23.40
C LYS A 90 2.87 21.20 23.96
N ALA A 91 1.94 20.47 23.32
CA ALA A 91 0.55 20.39 23.76
C ALA A 91 0.41 19.72 25.14
N ARG A 92 1.21 18.69 25.47
CA ARG A 92 1.30 18.12 26.82
C ARG A 92 1.65 19.15 27.88
N ASN A 93 2.42 20.17 27.53
CA ASN A 93 2.79 21.31 28.39
C ASN A 93 1.76 22.44 28.36
N GLY A 94 0.59 22.23 27.76
CA GLY A 94 -0.51 23.19 27.73
C GLY A 94 -0.46 24.19 26.55
N HIS A 95 0.40 23.98 25.56
CA HIS A 95 0.54 24.85 24.39
C HIS A 95 -0.03 24.18 23.15
N LEU A 96 -1.33 24.34 22.90
CA LEU A 96 -1.95 23.87 21.66
C LEU A 96 -1.35 24.57 20.45
N PRO A 97 -1.24 23.84 19.29
CA PRO A 97 -0.63 24.40 18.10
C PRO A 97 -1.33 25.66 17.59
N SER A 98 -0.56 26.70 17.32
CA SER A 98 -1.00 27.91 16.63
C SER A 98 -1.34 27.62 15.16
N GLN A 99 -2.02 28.55 14.50
CA GLN A 99 -2.32 28.44 13.06
C GLN A 99 -1.04 28.27 12.22
N GLN A 100 0.03 28.97 12.56
CA GLN A 100 1.32 28.86 11.86
C GLN A 100 1.96 27.47 12.05
N GLU A 101 1.91 26.89 13.25
CA GLU A 101 2.44 25.56 13.52
C GLU A 101 1.65 24.48 12.76
N TRP A 102 0.33 24.64 12.64
CA TRP A 102 -0.49 23.79 11.77
C TRP A 102 -0.09 23.90 10.30
N GLU A 103 0.20 25.09 9.81
CA GLU A 103 0.63 25.31 8.42
C GLU A 103 1.98 24.64 8.16
N ILE A 104 2.91 24.73 9.08
CA ILE A 104 4.21 24.03 9.01
C ILE A 104 4.01 22.52 8.98
N LEU A 105 3.23 21.95 9.91
CA LEU A 105 2.95 20.52 9.93
C LEU A 105 2.35 20.02 8.60
N PHE A 106 1.34 20.73 8.11
CA PHE A 106 0.66 20.32 6.87
C PHE A 106 1.45 20.64 5.60
N ALA A 107 2.58 21.35 5.71
CA ALA A 107 3.53 21.53 4.62
C ALA A 107 4.56 20.42 4.52
N THR A 108 4.72 19.56 5.55
CA THR A 108 5.56 18.36 5.46
C THR A 108 5.07 17.45 4.33
N ASP A 109 6.00 16.78 3.65
CA ASP A 109 5.68 16.08 2.39
C ASP A 109 4.56 15.03 2.59
N GLY A 110 4.60 14.23 3.67
CA GLY A 110 3.57 13.22 3.95
C GLY A 110 2.17 13.81 4.12
N TYR A 111 1.98 14.80 4.98
CA TYR A 111 0.67 15.42 5.17
C TYR A 111 0.20 16.22 3.96
N LYS A 112 1.12 16.89 3.25
CA LYS A 112 0.80 17.59 2.01
C LYS A 112 0.24 16.61 0.98
N GLN A 113 0.93 15.52 0.70
CA GLN A 113 0.48 14.51 -0.26
C GLN A 113 -0.81 13.81 0.21
N PHE A 114 -0.92 13.49 1.50
CA PHE A 114 -2.11 12.82 2.05
C PHE A 114 -3.37 13.66 1.95
N PHE A 115 -3.27 14.97 2.18
CA PHE A 115 -4.40 15.90 2.12
C PHE A 115 -4.60 16.58 0.76
N ASP A 116 -3.68 16.40 -0.21
CA ASP A 116 -3.80 16.96 -1.57
C ASP A 116 -4.69 16.08 -2.46
N ARG A 117 -5.94 15.93 -2.06
CA ARG A 117 -6.98 15.15 -2.77
C ARG A 117 -8.35 15.77 -2.53
N PRO A 118 -9.37 15.45 -3.34
CA PRO A 118 -10.69 16.11 -3.27
C PRO A 118 -11.29 16.15 -1.86
N VAL A 119 -11.16 15.07 -1.10
CA VAL A 119 -11.68 14.99 0.28
C VAL A 119 -10.70 15.54 1.33
N GLY A 120 -9.48 15.89 0.94
CA GLY A 120 -8.40 16.22 1.86
C GLY A 120 -8.67 17.45 2.75
N LYS A 121 -9.39 18.45 2.22
CA LYS A 121 -9.77 19.65 3.01
C LYS A 121 -10.67 19.28 4.19
N SER A 122 -11.64 18.40 3.99
CA SER A 122 -12.53 17.90 5.06
C SER A 122 -11.76 17.07 6.07
N LEU A 123 -10.91 16.14 5.60
CA LEU A 123 -10.08 15.31 6.46
C LEU A 123 -9.09 16.12 7.30
N LYS A 124 -8.47 17.14 6.71
CA LYS A 124 -7.57 18.08 7.40
C LYS A 124 -8.28 18.82 8.53
N LYS A 125 -9.52 19.28 8.27
CA LYS A 125 -10.36 19.94 9.29
C LYS A 125 -10.72 18.98 10.41
N THR A 126 -11.13 17.74 10.06
CA THR A 126 -11.46 16.70 11.03
C THR A 126 -10.25 16.34 11.88
N PHE A 127 -9.07 16.19 11.29
CA PHE A 127 -7.83 15.91 12.03
C PHE A 127 -7.52 17.01 13.05
N LYS A 128 -7.52 18.29 12.62
CA LYS A 128 -7.25 19.42 13.50
C LYS A 128 -8.25 19.48 14.68
N ALA A 129 -9.55 19.35 14.39
CA ALA A 129 -10.58 19.36 15.43
C ALA A 129 -10.44 18.18 16.40
N SER A 130 -10.10 16.99 15.89
CA SER A 130 -9.86 15.79 16.71
C SER A 130 -8.64 15.96 17.61
N TYR A 131 -7.56 16.57 17.11
CA TYR A 131 -6.36 16.87 17.88
C TYR A 131 -6.68 17.82 19.05
N GLU A 132 -7.42 18.91 18.79
CA GLU A 132 -7.85 19.85 19.82
C GLU A 132 -8.70 19.13 20.89
N ILE A 133 -9.64 18.29 20.50
CA ILE A 133 -10.47 17.48 21.42
C ILE A 133 -9.62 16.58 22.32
N VAL A 134 -8.54 16.00 21.78
CA VAL A 134 -7.70 15.06 22.55
C VAL A 134 -6.76 15.80 23.49
N PHE A 135 -6.13 16.91 23.06
CA PHE A 135 -5.04 17.55 23.79
C PHE A 135 -5.43 18.81 24.56
N ASP A 136 -6.63 19.38 24.32
CA ASP A 136 -7.18 20.41 25.18
C ASP A 136 -7.86 19.78 26.42
N ARG A 137 -7.27 20.02 27.59
CA ARG A 137 -7.80 19.51 28.87
C ARG A 137 -9.25 19.91 29.15
N ASN A 138 -9.69 21.06 28.63
CA ASN A 138 -11.05 21.55 28.79
C ASN A 138 -12.07 20.73 27.96
N LEU A 139 -11.61 20.00 26.94
CA LEU A 139 -12.44 19.19 26.05
C LEU A 139 -12.51 17.69 26.43
N LYS A 140 -11.95 17.32 27.59
CA LYS A 140 -11.97 15.92 28.06
C LYS A 140 -13.36 15.29 28.04
N ALA A 141 -14.38 16.01 28.55
CA ALA A 141 -15.76 15.52 28.58
C ALA A 141 -16.33 15.30 27.16
N VAL A 142 -15.95 16.15 26.20
CA VAL A 142 -16.31 16.01 24.78
C VAL A 142 -15.67 14.74 24.19
N LYS A 143 -14.37 14.52 24.44
CA LYS A 143 -13.66 13.31 24.04
C LYS A 143 -14.35 12.05 24.57
N ASP A 144 -14.57 11.99 25.89
CA ASP A 144 -15.18 10.84 26.56
C ASP A 144 -16.59 10.56 26.01
N SER A 145 -17.37 11.62 25.74
CA SER A 145 -18.70 11.49 25.12
C SER A 145 -18.65 10.89 23.72
N ILE A 146 -17.71 11.32 22.87
CA ILE A 146 -17.57 10.79 21.52
C ILE A 146 -17.16 9.31 21.56
N LEU A 147 -16.17 8.97 22.39
CA LEU A 147 -15.65 7.60 22.50
C LEU A 147 -16.63 6.63 23.18
N SER A 148 -17.65 7.13 23.89
CA SER A 148 -18.71 6.28 24.49
C SER A 148 -19.79 5.85 23.49
N VAL A 149 -19.85 6.44 22.30
CA VAL A 149 -20.83 6.10 21.28
C VAL A 149 -20.46 4.78 20.62
N PRO A 150 -21.35 3.76 20.61
CA PRO A 150 -21.03 2.50 19.92
C PRO A 150 -20.87 2.72 18.41
N LEU A 151 -19.77 2.24 17.82
CA LEU A 151 -19.43 2.44 16.42
C LEU A 151 -20.53 2.00 15.46
N GLN A 152 -21.22 0.88 15.77
CA GLN A 152 -22.31 0.34 14.96
C GLN A 152 -23.54 1.28 14.87
N THR A 153 -23.65 2.26 15.77
CA THR A 153 -24.75 3.24 15.75
C THR A 153 -24.44 4.46 14.88
N MET A 154 -23.19 4.62 14.47
CA MET A 154 -22.76 5.75 13.64
C MET A 154 -23.17 5.50 12.20
N LYS A 155 -23.89 6.44 11.61
CA LYS A 155 -24.40 6.36 10.23
C LYS A 155 -23.66 7.29 9.26
N ASN A 156 -22.93 8.24 9.80
CA ASN A 156 -22.23 9.27 9.03
C ASN A 156 -20.75 8.96 8.98
N ASN A 157 -20.18 8.85 7.79
CA ASN A 157 -18.75 8.58 7.59
C ASN A 157 -17.85 9.64 8.27
N GLU A 158 -18.27 10.89 8.34
CA GLU A 158 -17.50 11.95 9.02
C GLU A 158 -17.37 11.67 10.53
N ASP A 159 -18.44 11.20 11.17
CA ASP A 159 -18.44 10.85 12.59
C ASP A 159 -17.59 9.60 12.86
N ILE A 160 -17.63 8.62 11.95
CA ILE A 160 -16.78 7.41 12.03
C ILE A 160 -15.29 7.79 11.91
N VAL A 161 -14.95 8.62 10.93
CA VAL A 161 -13.56 9.10 10.75
C VAL A 161 -13.11 9.90 11.96
N ARG A 162 -13.95 10.79 12.49
CA ARG A 162 -13.66 11.57 13.70
C ARG A 162 -13.44 10.67 14.92
N TYR A 163 -14.28 9.65 15.11
CA TYR A 163 -14.15 8.67 16.18
C TYR A 163 -12.78 7.97 16.14
N PHE A 164 -12.43 7.39 14.99
CA PHE A 164 -11.15 6.72 14.84
C PHE A 164 -9.96 7.67 14.97
N CYS A 165 -10.07 8.90 14.46
CA CYS A 165 -9.03 9.90 14.60
C CYS A 165 -8.81 10.28 16.08
N ILE A 166 -9.88 10.50 16.87
CA ILE A 166 -9.80 10.79 18.31
C ILE A 166 -9.22 9.60 19.07
N GLN A 167 -9.67 8.38 18.77
CA GLN A 167 -9.16 7.17 19.41
C GLN A 167 -7.65 7.00 19.13
N ASN A 168 -7.26 7.17 17.88
CA ASN A 168 -5.87 7.03 17.44
C ASN A 168 -4.96 8.11 18.05
N LEU A 169 -5.38 9.37 18.05
CA LEU A 169 -4.66 10.47 18.69
C LEU A 169 -4.54 10.28 20.21
N SER A 170 -5.53 9.67 20.86
CA SER A 170 -5.45 9.36 22.28
C SER A 170 -4.36 8.34 22.58
N ARG A 171 -4.30 7.23 21.82
CA ARG A 171 -3.20 6.24 21.91
C ARG A 171 -1.84 6.87 21.63
N PHE A 172 -1.75 7.66 20.57
CA PHE A 172 -0.55 8.40 20.24
C PHE A 172 -0.09 9.30 21.40
N GLY A 173 -1.03 10.01 22.05
CA GLY A 173 -0.74 10.83 23.22
C GLY A 173 -0.21 10.01 24.40
N ASP A 174 -0.75 8.82 24.65
CA ASP A 174 -0.34 7.96 25.76
C ASP A 174 1.06 7.36 25.53
N ASP A 175 1.40 7.00 24.29
CA ASP A 175 2.65 6.32 23.92
C ASP A 175 3.71 7.24 23.31
N LEU A 176 3.54 8.56 23.37
CA LEU A 176 4.33 9.56 22.64
C LEU A 176 5.86 9.36 22.73
N ASP A 177 6.38 9.12 23.94
CA ASP A 177 7.82 9.01 24.15
C ASP A 177 8.38 7.72 23.54
N ARG A 178 7.60 6.62 23.59
CA ARG A 178 7.94 5.33 22.97
C ARG A 178 7.90 5.42 21.44
N LEU A 179 6.95 6.16 20.89
CA LEU A 179 6.84 6.37 19.45
C LEU A 179 7.98 7.23 18.90
N ASP A 180 8.46 8.20 19.66
CA ASP A 180 9.63 9.00 19.32
C ASP A 180 10.91 8.13 19.27
N ASP A 181 11.12 7.32 20.31
CA ASP A 181 12.23 6.36 20.35
C ASP A 181 12.16 5.33 19.19
N TYR A 182 10.95 4.86 18.87
CA TYR A 182 10.73 3.93 17.77
C TYR A 182 11.11 4.52 16.41
N LEU A 183 10.72 5.78 16.14
CA LEU A 183 11.08 6.47 14.91
C LEU A 183 12.58 6.77 14.79
N ALA A 184 13.26 6.98 15.91
CA ALA A 184 14.72 7.17 15.95
C ALA A 184 15.49 5.87 15.68
N GLY A 185 14.84 4.72 15.80
CA GLY A 185 15.44 3.39 15.61
C GLY A 185 15.54 2.97 14.13
N SER A 186 16.33 1.92 13.86
CA SER A 186 16.52 1.36 12.52
C SER A 186 15.48 0.31 12.09
N ALA A 187 14.52 0.00 12.94
CA ALA A 187 13.55 -1.08 12.71
C ALA A 187 12.73 -0.90 11.42
N LEU A 188 12.34 0.35 11.13
CA LEU A 188 11.56 0.67 9.94
C LEU A 188 12.32 0.43 8.63
N SER A 189 13.56 0.87 8.51
CA SER A 189 14.32 0.78 7.26
C SER A 189 14.50 -0.67 6.78
N GLY A 190 14.87 -1.59 7.70
CA GLY A 190 14.99 -3.01 7.39
C GLY A 190 13.65 -3.67 7.01
N ALA A 191 12.54 -3.24 7.62
CA ALA A 191 11.21 -3.76 7.31
C ALA A 191 10.77 -3.37 5.88
N PHE A 192 11.11 -2.18 5.39
CA PHE A 192 10.79 -1.76 4.02
C PHE A 192 11.48 -2.60 2.96
N VAL A 193 12.77 -2.88 3.14
CA VAL A 193 13.54 -3.75 2.22
C VAL A 193 12.91 -5.14 2.14
N ARG A 194 12.59 -5.73 3.29
CA ARG A 194 11.98 -7.06 3.35
C ARG A 194 10.55 -7.08 2.82
N GLY A 195 9.76 -6.04 3.11
CA GLY A 195 8.40 -5.88 2.59
C GLY A 195 8.36 -5.80 1.08
N ASN A 196 9.33 -5.09 0.47
CA ASN A 196 9.46 -5.04 -0.98
C ASN A 196 9.71 -6.44 -1.58
N LYS A 197 10.64 -7.20 -0.98
CA LYS A 197 10.86 -8.59 -1.41
C LYS A 197 9.62 -9.44 -1.26
N GLN A 198 8.86 -9.23 -0.21
CA GLN A 198 7.63 -9.97 0.03
C GLN A 198 6.58 -9.64 -1.04
N ALA A 199 6.37 -8.37 -1.39
CA ALA A 199 5.46 -7.95 -2.46
C ALA A 199 5.79 -8.61 -3.80
N LEU A 200 7.07 -8.62 -4.17
CA LEU A 200 7.53 -9.17 -5.45
C LEU A 200 7.27 -10.68 -5.61
N LYS A 201 7.17 -11.44 -4.52
CA LYS A 201 6.82 -12.87 -4.58
C LYS A 201 5.38 -13.13 -5.04
N TYR A 202 4.52 -12.13 -4.92
CA TYR A 202 3.09 -12.20 -5.25
C TYR A 202 2.74 -11.42 -6.52
N LEU A 203 3.76 -11.02 -7.28
CA LEU A 203 3.64 -10.32 -8.54
C LEU A 203 4.31 -11.16 -9.66
N PRO A 204 3.89 -11.01 -10.92
CA PRO A 204 4.57 -11.64 -12.04
C PRO A 204 6.05 -11.27 -12.10
N ASP A 205 6.93 -12.18 -12.52
CA ASP A 205 8.38 -11.95 -12.63
C ASP A 205 8.75 -10.68 -13.43
N SER A 206 7.92 -10.32 -14.39
CA SER A 206 8.08 -9.08 -15.16
C SER A 206 8.02 -7.81 -14.30
N PHE A 207 7.47 -7.87 -13.08
CA PHE A 207 7.41 -6.76 -12.15
C PHE A 207 8.71 -6.56 -11.36
N ALA A 208 9.51 -7.61 -11.17
CA ALA A 208 10.85 -7.46 -10.61
C ALA A 208 11.76 -6.50 -11.42
N MET A 209 11.41 -6.31 -12.70
CA MET A 209 12.09 -5.39 -13.61
C MET A 209 11.37 -4.04 -13.78
N ARG A 210 10.13 -3.94 -13.29
CA ARG A 210 9.34 -2.71 -13.32
C ARG A 210 9.35 -2.12 -11.92
N HIS A 211 9.97 -0.98 -11.77
CA HIS A 211 9.90 -0.26 -10.52
C HIS A 211 8.60 0.55 -10.50
N PRO A 212 7.90 0.60 -9.37
CA PRO A 212 6.96 1.66 -9.18
C PRO A 212 7.79 2.95 -9.24
N ASP A 213 7.78 3.62 -10.39
CA ASP A 213 8.32 4.96 -10.46
C ASP A 213 7.67 5.75 -9.32
N HIS A 214 8.43 5.95 -8.23
CA HIS A 214 8.08 6.83 -7.12
C HIS A 214 7.15 6.34 -6.00
N SER A 215 7.08 5.06 -5.64
CA SER A 215 6.44 4.69 -4.37
C SER A 215 7.23 5.27 -3.21
N LYS A 216 6.72 6.36 -2.63
CA LYS A 216 7.22 6.90 -1.38
C LYS A 216 6.36 6.38 -0.23
N PHE A 217 7.02 5.99 0.84
CA PHE A 217 6.35 5.69 2.10
C PHE A 217 6.37 6.93 2.99
N TYR A 218 5.23 7.22 3.56
CA TYR A 218 5.07 8.30 4.51
C TYR A 218 4.52 7.75 5.82
N ILE A 219 5.26 7.93 6.90
CA ILE A 219 4.73 7.70 8.24
C ILE A 219 4.10 9.00 8.72
N LEU A 220 2.83 8.91 9.08
CA LEU A 220 2.05 10.02 9.62
C LEU A 220 1.08 9.50 10.69
N LEU A 221 0.23 10.33 11.23
CA LEU A 221 -0.85 9.93 12.12
C LEU A 221 -2.19 10.46 11.59
N PHE A 222 -3.19 9.58 11.49
CA PHE A 222 -4.55 9.97 11.13
C PHE A 222 -5.57 8.98 11.69
N THR A 223 -5.93 7.94 10.98
CA THR A 223 -6.68 6.78 11.46
C THR A 223 -5.76 5.56 11.46
N PRO A 224 -5.99 4.52 12.29
CA PRO A 224 -5.02 3.44 12.51
C PRO A 224 -4.96 2.44 11.35
N GLU A 225 -4.63 2.92 10.17
CA GLU A 225 -4.64 2.20 8.90
C GLU A 225 -3.38 2.48 8.09
N ALA A 226 -3.20 1.72 7.01
CA ALA A 226 -2.31 2.03 5.91
C ALA A 226 -3.12 2.32 4.65
N TRP A 227 -2.60 3.15 3.75
CA TRP A 227 -3.28 3.54 2.52
C TRP A 227 -2.30 3.59 1.36
N SER A 228 -2.65 2.94 0.27
CA SER A 228 -1.98 3.14 -1.01
C SER A 228 -2.78 4.16 -1.86
N LEU A 229 -2.23 5.34 -2.07
CA LEU A 229 -2.89 6.45 -2.74
C LEU A 229 -2.01 7.04 -3.83
N SER A 230 -2.47 6.98 -5.07
CA SER A 230 -1.75 7.54 -6.23
C SER A 230 -0.30 7.05 -6.37
N GLY A 231 -0.05 5.79 -6.01
CA GLY A 231 1.28 5.19 -6.05
C GLY A 231 2.16 5.46 -4.83
N ASN A 232 1.72 6.28 -3.89
CA ASN A 232 2.38 6.48 -2.60
C ASN A 232 1.69 5.65 -1.51
N VAL A 233 2.45 5.26 -0.51
CA VAL A 233 1.93 4.54 0.67
C VAL A 233 2.00 5.45 1.89
N PHE A 234 0.90 5.52 2.61
CA PHE A 234 0.78 6.25 3.87
C PHE A 234 0.47 5.26 4.97
N MET A 235 1.26 5.26 6.02
CA MET A 235 1.09 4.34 7.14
C MET A 235 0.94 5.14 8.44
N ASP A 236 -0.08 4.79 9.20
CA ASP A 236 -0.29 5.39 10.51
C ASP A 236 0.78 4.92 11.50
N LEU A 237 1.33 5.84 12.28
CA LEU A 237 2.42 5.56 13.22
C LEU A 237 2.01 4.54 14.29
N ASN A 238 0.79 4.64 14.85
CA ASN A 238 0.33 3.67 15.85
C ASN A 238 0.09 2.29 15.20
N CYS A 239 -0.41 2.27 13.96
CA CYS A 239 -0.58 1.02 13.22
C CYS A 239 0.77 0.33 13.02
N VAL A 240 1.79 1.05 12.57
CA VAL A 240 3.15 0.53 12.36
C VAL A 240 3.79 0.06 13.68
N TYR A 241 3.69 0.87 14.72
CA TYR A 241 4.24 0.56 16.04
C TYR A 241 3.58 -0.66 16.72
N SER A 242 2.30 -0.90 16.44
CA SER A 242 1.56 -2.04 17.01
C SER A 242 1.90 -3.39 16.38
N GLN A 243 2.60 -3.40 15.24
CA GLN A 243 2.96 -4.63 14.54
C GLN A 243 4.23 -5.26 15.14
N ASP A 244 4.25 -6.60 15.23
CA ASP A 244 5.52 -7.31 15.32
C ASP A 244 6.31 -7.17 14.00
N GLU A 245 7.58 -7.55 14.02
CA GLU A 245 8.48 -7.36 12.89
C GLU A 245 8.01 -8.07 11.61
N GLU A 246 7.49 -9.29 11.73
CA GLU A 246 6.99 -10.06 10.60
C GLU A 246 5.69 -9.48 10.05
N SER A 247 4.78 -9.12 10.93
CA SER A 247 3.51 -8.47 10.58
C SER A 247 3.73 -7.13 9.89
N LEU A 248 4.72 -6.35 10.34
CA LEU A 248 5.08 -5.09 9.70
C LEU A 248 5.64 -5.32 8.28
N VAL A 249 6.54 -6.28 8.10
CA VAL A 249 7.08 -6.65 6.78
C VAL A 249 5.96 -7.06 5.83
N ASN A 250 5.01 -7.86 6.31
CA ASN A 250 3.89 -8.33 5.51
C ASN A 250 2.91 -7.19 5.18
N LEU A 251 2.64 -6.26 6.12
CA LEU A 251 1.82 -5.08 5.87
C LEU A 251 2.46 -4.15 4.83
N ILE A 252 3.76 -3.91 4.94
CA ILE A 252 4.52 -3.13 3.94
C ILE A 252 4.45 -3.82 2.58
N GLY A 253 4.60 -5.15 2.54
CA GLY A 253 4.45 -5.94 1.32
C GLY A 253 3.07 -5.80 0.69
N HIS A 254 2.00 -5.82 1.49
CA HIS A 254 0.63 -5.60 1.07
C HIS A 254 0.46 -4.24 0.36
N GLU A 255 0.89 -3.17 0.99
CA GLU A 255 0.75 -1.82 0.44
C GLU A 255 1.61 -1.61 -0.82
N LEU A 256 2.80 -2.19 -0.85
CA LEU A 256 3.64 -2.18 -2.05
C LEU A 256 3.04 -2.96 -3.21
N HIS A 257 2.38 -4.08 -2.93
CA HIS A 257 1.66 -4.83 -3.95
C HIS A 257 0.64 -3.95 -4.67
N HIS A 258 -0.13 -3.14 -3.92
CA HIS A 258 -1.05 -2.16 -4.50
C HIS A 258 -0.33 -1.11 -5.35
N SER A 259 0.80 -0.58 -4.87
CA SER A 259 1.57 0.44 -5.59
C SER A 259 2.11 -0.09 -6.92
N TYR A 260 2.67 -1.29 -6.94
CA TYR A 260 3.14 -1.96 -8.16
C TYR A 260 2.00 -2.16 -9.16
N ARG A 261 0.90 -2.70 -8.67
CA ARG A 261 -0.28 -3.00 -9.48
C ARG A 261 -0.93 -1.72 -10.03
N TRP A 262 -1.04 -0.67 -9.22
CA TRP A 262 -1.66 0.59 -9.61
C TRP A 262 -0.95 1.23 -10.81
N GLY A 263 0.38 1.28 -10.80
CA GLY A 263 1.17 1.79 -11.92
C GLY A 263 0.86 1.07 -13.24
N TYR A 264 0.80 -0.27 -13.19
CA TYR A 264 0.46 -1.09 -14.35
C TYR A 264 -0.97 -0.86 -14.87
N LEU A 265 -1.95 -0.87 -13.96
CA LEU A 265 -3.35 -0.74 -14.36
C LEU A 265 -3.70 0.65 -14.88
N ARG A 266 -3.08 1.69 -14.35
CA ARG A 266 -3.26 3.06 -14.83
C ARG A 266 -2.87 3.21 -16.30
N GLU A 267 -1.82 2.53 -16.72
CA GLU A 267 -1.40 2.55 -18.13
C GLU A 267 -2.36 1.76 -19.02
N LYS A 268 -2.80 0.59 -18.53
CA LYS A 268 -3.55 -0.38 -19.35
C LYS A 268 -5.05 -0.11 -19.42
N TYR A 269 -5.67 0.37 -18.34
CA TYR A 269 -7.14 0.47 -18.21
C TYR A 269 -7.63 1.91 -18.02
N LYS A 270 -6.94 2.86 -18.63
CA LYS A 270 -7.18 4.30 -18.47
C LYS A 270 -8.64 4.74 -18.72
N ASP A 271 -9.42 3.96 -19.46
CA ASP A 271 -10.75 4.31 -19.95
C ASP A 271 -11.83 3.21 -19.78
N SER A 272 -11.60 2.18 -18.97
CA SER A 272 -12.64 1.14 -18.78
C SER A 272 -13.66 1.55 -17.71
N GLY A 273 -14.84 2.00 -18.13
CA GLY A 273 -15.96 2.35 -17.25
C GLY A 273 -16.87 1.18 -16.82
N SER A 274 -16.44 -0.09 -17.00
CA SER A 274 -17.28 -1.25 -16.66
C SER A 274 -17.44 -1.42 -15.13
N PRO A 275 -18.67 -1.43 -14.60
CA PRO A 275 -18.94 -1.66 -13.17
C PRO A 275 -18.44 -3.03 -12.68
N VAL A 276 -18.51 -4.07 -13.53
CA VAL A 276 -18.00 -5.41 -13.22
C VAL A 276 -16.49 -5.38 -13.15
N ALA A 277 -15.80 -4.78 -14.12
CA ALA A 277 -14.35 -4.66 -14.10
C ALA A 277 -13.87 -3.91 -12.85
N ALA A 278 -14.58 -2.88 -12.39
CA ALA A 278 -14.28 -2.17 -11.16
C ALA A 278 -14.41 -3.08 -9.92
N ALA A 279 -15.53 -3.83 -9.80
CA ALA A 279 -15.75 -4.77 -8.71
C ALA A 279 -14.67 -5.88 -8.67
N LEU A 280 -14.40 -6.50 -9.81
CA LEU A 280 -13.40 -7.56 -9.92
C LEU A 280 -11.99 -7.05 -9.65
N SER A 281 -11.66 -5.86 -10.14
CA SER A 281 -10.36 -5.21 -9.87
C SER A 281 -10.16 -4.91 -8.40
N MET A 282 -11.21 -4.48 -7.68
CA MET A 282 -11.17 -4.24 -6.25
C MET A 282 -10.92 -5.54 -5.48
N MET A 283 -11.71 -6.59 -5.74
CA MET A 283 -11.55 -7.89 -5.09
C MET A 283 -10.19 -8.53 -5.41
N GLN A 284 -9.71 -8.43 -6.63
CA GLN A 284 -8.38 -8.93 -7.00
C GLN A 284 -7.28 -8.18 -6.25
N SER A 285 -7.35 -6.83 -6.24
CA SER A 285 -6.35 -6.00 -5.58
C SER A 285 -6.15 -6.39 -4.13
N GLU A 286 -7.26 -6.39 -3.39
CA GLU A 286 -7.24 -6.68 -1.97
C GLU A 286 -6.97 -8.15 -1.69
N GLY A 287 -7.56 -9.05 -2.47
CA GLY A 287 -7.35 -10.49 -2.27
C GLY A 287 -5.90 -10.92 -2.46
N CYS A 288 -5.24 -10.44 -3.52
CA CYS A 288 -3.83 -10.74 -3.75
C CYS A 288 -2.91 -10.11 -2.70
N ALA A 289 -3.25 -8.91 -2.20
CA ALA A 289 -2.49 -8.25 -1.17
C ALA A 289 -2.73 -8.88 0.22
N ASP A 290 -3.96 -9.28 0.54
CA ASP A 290 -4.32 -9.91 1.81
C ASP A 290 -3.62 -11.27 2.03
N ILE A 291 -3.35 -12.03 0.96
CA ILE A 291 -2.57 -13.28 1.06
C ILE A 291 -1.14 -13.04 1.59
N LEU A 292 -0.62 -11.83 1.48
CA LEU A 292 0.70 -11.46 2.01
C LEU A 292 0.69 -11.25 3.53
N ASN A 293 -0.37 -10.59 4.05
CA ASN A 293 -0.36 -10.10 5.42
C ASN A 293 -1.45 -10.72 6.31
N LYS A 294 -2.38 -11.50 5.75
CA LYS A 294 -3.39 -12.21 6.53
C LYS A 294 -3.01 -13.68 6.71
N PHE A 295 -3.36 -14.21 7.85
CA PHE A 295 -3.28 -15.66 8.06
C PHE A 295 -4.35 -16.33 7.21
N GLU A 296 -4.11 -17.58 6.79
CA GLU A 296 -5.07 -18.32 5.94
C GLU A 296 -6.46 -18.26 6.57
N GLY A 297 -7.43 -17.76 5.78
CA GLY A 297 -8.76 -17.37 6.24
C GLY A 297 -9.56 -18.45 6.95
N PRO A 298 -10.56 -18.10 7.71
CA PRO A 298 -11.11 -16.76 7.90
C PRO A 298 -10.21 -15.84 8.76
N TYR A 299 -10.55 -14.55 8.81
CA TYR A 299 -9.80 -13.57 9.58
C TYR A 299 -9.70 -13.94 11.06
N SER A 300 -8.52 -13.80 11.64
CA SER A 300 -8.23 -14.05 13.05
C SER A 300 -8.19 -12.75 13.87
N MET A 301 -8.06 -12.87 15.19
CA MET A 301 -7.88 -11.70 16.06
C MET A 301 -6.63 -10.88 15.75
N LYS A 302 -5.59 -11.49 15.16
CA LYS A 302 -4.41 -10.77 14.67
C LYS A 302 -4.75 -9.84 13.50
N ASP A 303 -5.71 -10.26 12.65
CA ASP A 303 -6.14 -9.49 11.48
C ASP A 303 -7.10 -8.35 11.87
N ALA A 304 -7.74 -8.41 13.03
CA ALA A 304 -8.61 -7.34 13.52
C ALA A 304 -7.81 -6.05 13.79
N GLY A 305 -6.52 -6.17 14.09
CA GLY A 305 -5.65 -5.03 14.35
C GLY A 305 -6.20 -4.12 15.45
N LEU A 306 -6.31 -2.83 15.14
CA LEU A 306 -6.82 -1.81 16.06
C LEU A 306 -8.34 -1.61 15.99
N PHE A 307 -9.06 -2.31 15.11
CA PHE A 307 -10.51 -2.13 14.88
C PHE A 307 -11.39 -2.96 15.82
N GLY A 308 -10.87 -4.08 16.37
CA GLY A 308 -11.56 -4.87 17.36
C GLY A 308 -12.50 -5.96 16.82
N GLU A 309 -13.20 -6.63 17.75
CA GLU A 309 -13.97 -7.87 17.48
C GLU A 309 -15.18 -7.67 16.56
N ASP A 310 -15.88 -6.55 16.64
CA ASP A 310 -17.07 -6.30 15.81
C ASP A 310 -16.72 -6.21 14.33
N VAL A 311 -15.60 -5.54 14.01
CA VAL A 311 -15.09 -5.46 12.64
C VAL A 311 -14.65 -6.83 12.16
N LEU A 312 -13.93 -7.58 13.00
CA LEU A 312 -13.53 -8.96 12.71
C LEU A 312 -14.72 -9.85 12.37
N LYS A 313 -15.80 -9.78 13.17
CA LYS A 313 -17.02 -10.53 12.92
C LYS A 313 -17.63 -10.19 11.56
N GLN A 314 -17.74 -8.89 11.24
CA GLN A 314 -18.25 -8.43 9.95
C GLN A 314 -17.37 -8.89 8.78
N MET A 315 -16.06 -8.82 8.92
CA MET A 315 -15.11 -9.30 7.90
C MET A 315 -15.33 -10.80 7.63
N ASN A 316 -15.46 -11.61 8.67
CA ASN A 316 -15.69 -13.04 8.55
C ASN A 316 -17.07 -13.36 7.95
N GLU A 317 -18.13 -12.66 8.33
CA GLU A 317 -19.45 -12.80 7.71
C GLU A 317 -19.39 -12.51 6.19
N ASN A 318 -18.68 -11.47 5.80
CA ASN A 318 -18.50 -11.11 4.40
C ASN A 318 -17.62 -12.11 3.64
N TYR A 319 -16.57 -12.65 4.28
CA TYR A 319 -15.74 -13.71 3.73
C TYR A 319 -16.60 -14.94 3.37
N TYR A 320 -17.39 -15.46 4.30
CA TYR A 320 -18.26 -16.61 4.08
C TYR A 320 -19.43 -16.33 3.13
N ASN A 321 -19.85 -15.08 2.98
CA ASN A 321 -20.89 -14.70 2.03
C ASN A 321 -20.39 -14.46 0.60
N THR A 322 -19.08 -14.59 0.35
CA THR A 322 -18.50 -14.37 -0.99
C THR A 322 -19.14 -15.21 -2.11
N PRO A 323 -19.47 -16.52 -1.93
CA PRO A 323 -20.18 -17.26 -2.97
C PRO A 323 -21.50 -16.63 -3.39
N LYS A 324 -22.30 -16.11 -2.43
CA LYS A 324 -23.58 -15.40 -2.74
C LYS A 324 -23.33 -14.09 -3.48
N LEU A 325 -22.27 -13.37 -3.11
CA LEU A 325 -21.87 -12.15 -3.80
C LEU A 325 -21.51 -12.43 -5.25
N LEU A 326 -20.70 -13.45 -5.50
CA LEU A 326 -20.29 -13.84 -6.84
C LEU A 326 -21.48 -14.27 -7.71
N GLN A 327 -22.42 -15.06 -7.17
CA GLN A 327 -23.68 -15.39 -7.85
C GLN A 327 -24.49 -14.15 -8.22
N LYS A 328 -24.53 -13.15 -7.34
CA LYS A 328 -25.23 -11.90 -7.60
C LYS A 328 -24.55 -11.09 -8.70
N ILE A 329 -23.23 -10.99 -8.69
CA ILE A 329 -22.45 -10.31 -9.76
C ILE A 329 -22.74 -10.99 -11.10
N ASP A 330 -22.63 -12.32 -11.15
CA ASP A 330 -22.88 -13.12 -12.34
C ASP A 330 -24.31 -12.89 -12.87
N SER A 331 -25.32 -13.04 -12.01
CA SER A 331 -26.72 -12.85 -12.38
C SER A 331 -27.03 -11.45 -12.94
N LEU A 332 -26.44 -10.40 -12.35
CA LEU A 332 -26.62 -9.02 -12.83
C LEU A 332 -25.91 -8.79 -14.16
N THR A 333 -24.74 -9.37 -14.35
CA THR A 333 -23.95 -9.26 -15.60
C THR A 333 -24.67 -9.97 -16.74
N VAL A 334 -25.11 -11.21 -16.53
CA VAL A 334 -25.89 -11.97 -17.52
C VAL A 334 -27.24 -11.29 -17.79
N GLY A 335 -27.91 -10.78 -16.76
CA GLY A 335 -29.18 -10.07 -16.93
C GLY A 335 -29.03 -8.80 -17.76
N TYR A 336 -27.96 -8.04 -17.56
CA TYR A 336 -27.66 -6.84 -18.33
C TYR A 336 -27.37 -7.19 -19.80
N SER A 337 -26.54 -8.20 -20.06
CA SER A 337 -26.22 -8.66 -21.41
C SER A 337 -27.45 -9.16 -22.18
N LYS A 338 -28.45 -9.70 -21.48
CA LYS A 338 -29.72 -10.14 -22.05
C LYS A 338 -30.79 -9.07 -22.10
N GLY A 339 -30.51 -7.85 -21.63
CA GLY A 339 -31.47 -6.74 -21.56
C GLY A 339 -32.59 -6.92 -20.53
N THR A 340 -32.42 -7.82 -19.55
CA THR A 340 -33.38 -8.03 -18.45
C THR A 340 -33.05 -7.24 -17.18
N VAL A 341 -31.89 -6.61 -17.14
CA VAL A 341 -31.41 -5.71 -16.08
C VAL A 341 -31.07 -4.37 -16.72
N ASP A 342 -31.52 -3.27 -16.15
CA ASP A 342 -31.23 -1.93 -16.64
C ASP A 342 -29.79 -1.46 -16.23
N ALA A 343 -29.34 -0.37 -16.86
CA ALA A 343 -27.99 0.16 -16.65
C ALA A 343 -27.77 0.68 -15.22
N ASP A 344 -28.81 1.21 -14.56
CA ASP A 344 -28.70 1.76 -13.21
C ASP A 344 -28.49 0.63 -12.18
N VAL A 345 -29.20 -0.47 -12.33
CA VAL A 345 -29.06 -1.68 -11.49
C VAL A 345 -27.72 -2.34 -11.78
N TYR A 346 -27.31 -2.47 -13.05
CA TYR A 346 -26.00 -2.97 -13.42
C TYR A 346 -24.88 -2.11 -12.85
N GLY A 347 -25.04 -0.79 -12.84
CA GLY A 347 -24.08 0.15 -12.23
C GLY A 347 -23.82 -0.11 -10.74
N GLN A 348 -24.78 -0.73 -10.01
CA GLN A 348 -24.59 -1.06 -8.59
C GLN A 348 -23.58 -2.20 -8.37
N VAL A 349 -23.24 -2.99 -9.40
CA VAL A 349 -22.25 -4.09 -9.29
C VAL A 349 -20.94 -3.58 -8.73
N ALA A 350 -20.49 -2.39 -9.12
CA ALA A 350 -19.25 -1.78 -8.61
C ALA A 350 -19.24 -1.58 -7.08
N LYS A 351 -20.41 -1.55 -6.45
CA LYS A 351 -20.57 -1.30 -5.00
C LYS A 351 -20.86 -2.59 -4.22
N LEU A 352 -20.92 -3.74 -4.87
CA LEU A 352 -21.22 -5.01 -4.20
C LEU A 352 -20.08 -5.52 -3.32
N PRO A 353 -18.79 -5.42 -3.74
CA PRO A 353 -17.70 -5.78 -2.83
C PRO A 353 -17.71 -4.87 -1.60
N VAL A 354 -17.64 -5.48 -0.43
CA VAL A 354 -17.68 -4.78 0.86
C VAL A 354 -16.30 -4.62 1.45
N ASN A 355 -16.12 -3.65 2.34
CA ASN A 355 -14.83 -3.38 2.99
C ASN A 355 -13.68 -3.28 1.98
N GLY A 356 -13.87 -2.49 0.91
CA GLY A 356 -12.84 -2.33 -0.13
C GLY A 356 -12.58 -3.57 -1.00
N GLY A 357 -13.36 -4.66 -0.83
CA GLY A 357 -13.14 -5.93 -1.52
C GLY A 357 -12.28 -6.94 -0.76
N HIS A 358 -11.71 -6.56 0.40
CA HIS A 358 -10.84 -7.42 1.22
C HIS A 358 -11.44 -8.80 1.48
N PRO A 359 -12.63 -8.97 2.13
CA PRO A 359 -13.11 -10.30 2.47
C PRO A 359 -13.38 -11.17 1.25
N ASN A 360 -13.92 -10.56 0.20
CA ASN A 360 -14.32 -11.28 -1.00
C ASN A 360 -13.11 -11.68 -1.84
N GLY A 361 -12.17 -10.76 -2.02
CA GLY A 361 -10.92 -11.03 -2.72
C GLY A 361 -10.05 -12.05 -1.99
N PHE A 362 -9.97 -11.95 -0.66
CA PHE A 362 -9.21 -12.87 0.17
C PHE A 362 -9.77 -14.29 0.12
N TYR A 363 -11.09 -14.47 0.12
CA TYR A 363 -11.73 -15.76 -0.13
C TYR A 363 -11.29 -16.37 -1.45
N MET A 364 -11.36 -15.59 -2.54
CA MET A 364 -10.96 -16.06 -3.87
C MET A 364 -9.48 -16.41 -3.94
N ALA A 365 -8.61 -15.54 -3.43
CA ALA A 365 -7.17 -15.75 -3.44
C ALA A 365 -6.75 -16.94 -2.56
N THR A 366 -7.40 -17.13 -1.40
CA THR A 366 -7.18 -18.32 -0.54
C THR A 366 -7.50 -19.60 -1.28
N LEU A 367 -8.62 -19.66 -2.00
CA LEU A 367 -8.97 -20.84 -2.78
C LEU A 367 -7.97 -21.10 -3.91
N ILE A 368 -7.54 -20.07 -4.63
CA ILE A 368 -6.51 -20.18 -5.66
C ILE A 368 -5.22 -20.75 -5.04
N LYS A 369 -4.75 -20.18 -3.93
CA LYS A 369 -3.54 -20.61 -3.23
C LYS A 369 -3.60 -22.08 -2.85
N HIS A 370 -4.71 -22.54 -2.26
CA HIS A 370 -4.89 -23.93 -1.82
C HIS A 370 -4.97 -24.91 -2.99
N GLN A 371 -5.63 -24.56 -4.07
CA GLN A 371 -5.88 -25.47 -5.19
C GLN A 371 -4.79 -25.43 -6.26
N LEU A 372 -4.20 -24.28 -6.53
CA LEU A 372 -3.30 -24.06 -7.66
C LEU A 372 -1.91 -23.59 -7.25
N GLY A 373 -1.73 -23.19 -5.99
CA GLY A 373 -0.45 -22.72 -5.46
C GLY A 373 -0.23 -21.22 -5.61
N LEU A 374 0.82 -20.72 -4.96
CA LEU A 374 1.15 -19.30 -4.88
C LEU A 374 1.48 -18.69 -6.24
N GLN A 375 2.19 -19.45 -7.11
CA GLN A 375 2.56 -18.96 -8.43
C GLN A 375 1.33 -18.60 -9.29
N ALA A 376 0.22 -19.35 -9.14
CA ALA A 376 -1.02 -19.01 -9.84
C ALA A 376 -1.62 -17.68 -9.41
N ILE A 377 -1.40 -17.26 -8.16
CA ILE A 377 -1.77 -15.89 -7.69
C ILE A 377 -0.83 -14.88 -8.32
N ALA A 378 0.48 -15.08 -8.21
CA ALA A 378 1.48 -14.16 -8.72
C ALA A 378 1.28 -13.86 -10.21
N ASP A 379 1.12 -14.89 -11.03
CA ASP A 379 0.95 -14.76 -12.48
C ASP A 379 -0.30 -13.98 -12.88
N ASN A 380 -1.35 -13.99 -12.03
CA ASN A 380 -2.65 -13.40 -12.34
C ASN A 380 -3.02 -12.22 -11.41
N SER A 381 -2.08 -11.75 -10.60
CA SER A 381 -2.32 -10.69 -9.59
C SER A 381 -2.56 -9.30 -10.17
N VAL A 382 -2.38 -9.10 -11.46
CA VAL A 382 -2.50 -7.77 -12.10
C VAL A 382 -3.65 -7.66 -13.10
N GLU A 383 -4.26 -8.80 -13.47
CA GLU A 383 -5.33 -8.85 -14.48
C GLU A 383 -6.64 -9.35 -13.84
N PRO A 384 -7.64 -8.48 -13.62
CA PRO A 384 -8.87 -8.85 -12.93
C PRO A 384 -9.62 -10.04 -13.57
N VAL A 385 -9.69 -10.08 -14.90
CA VAL A 385 -10.35 -11.19 -15.63
C VAL A 385 -9.58 -12.49 -15.45
N MET A 386 -8.26 -12.45 -15.61
CA MET A 386 -7.40 -13.62 -15.42
C MET A 386 -7.44 -14.16 -13.99
N PHE A 387 -7.58 -13.26 -13.01
CA PHE A 387 -7.75 -13.66 -11.61
C PHE A 387 -9.06 -14.44 -11.40
N VAL A 388 -10.17 -13.97 -11.99
CA VAL A 388 -11.47 -14.68 -11.94
C VAL A 388 -11.42 -16.00 -12.66
N GLU A 389 -10.79 -16.06 -13.83
CA GLU A 389 -10.60 -17.34 -14.55
C GLU A 389 -9.77 -18.33 -13.73
N THR A 390 -8.75 -17.84 -13.03
CA THR A 390 -7.90 -18.64 -12.15
C THR A 390 -8.67 -19.12 -10.93
N TYR A 391 -9.50 -18.24 -10.34
CA TYR A 391 -10.45 -18.63 -9.30
C TYR A 391 -11.42 -19.70 -9.78
N ASN A 392 -12.00 -19.56 -10.96
CA ASN A 392 -12.91 -20.56 -11.55
C ASN A 392 -12.23 -21.93 -11.75
N LYS A 393 -10.95 -21.95 -12.16
CA LYS A 393 -10.16 -23.20 -12.22
C LYS A 393 -10.00 -23.82 -10.83
N ALA A 394 -9.71 -23.00 -9.83
CA ALA A 394 -9.56 -23.45 -8.45
C ALA A 394 -10.90 -23.98 -7.90
N ALA A 395 -12.00 -23.27 -8.14
CA ALA A 395 -13.35 -23.64 -7.71
C ALA A 395 -13.77 -24.99 -8.30
N ARG A 396 -13.61 -25.19 -9.61
CA ARG A 396 -13.90 -26.49 -10.26
C ARG A 396 -13.04 -27.64 -9.70
N LYS A 397 -11.80 -27.36 -9.35
CA LYS A 397 -10.92 -28.37 -8.75
C LYS A 397 -11.29 -28.72 -7.31
N ALA A 398 -11.82 -27.73 -6.58
CA ALA A 398 -12.23 -27.89 -5.19
C ALA A 398 -13.56 -28.66 -5.04
N GLY A 399 -14.47 -28.57 -6.01
CA GLY A 399 -15.75 -29.30 -6.05
C GLY A 399 -16.96 -28.40 -6.33
N ASP A 400 -18.14 -29.04 -6.44
CA ASP A 400 -19.39 -28.39 -6.84
C ASP A 400 -19.96 -27.39 -5.80
N GLU A 401 -19.42 -27.39 -4.61
CA GLU A 401 -19.81 -26.43 -3.54
C GLU A 401 -19.31 -24.99 -3.78
N TYR A 402 -18.35 -24.82 -4.70
CA TYR A 402 -17.77 -23.53 -5.02
C TYR A 402 -18.44 -22.91 -6.25
N VAL A 403 -18.70 -21.62 -6.14
CA VAL A 403 -19.36 -20.85 -7.21
C VAL A 403 -18.35 -20.50 -8.30
N VAL A 404 -18.70 -20.81 -9.54
CA VAL A 404 -18.00 -20.37 -10.74
C VAL A 404 -18.66 -19.08 -11.24
N VAL A 405 -17.84 -18.10 -11.63
CA VAL A 405 -18.31 -16.79 -12.17
C VAL A 405 -18.11 -16.81 -13.68
N ASP A 406 -19.18 -16.62 -14.43
CA ASP A 406 -19.08 -16.41 -15.88
C ASP A 406 -18.83 -14.93 -16.12
N ALA A 407 -17.58 -14.57 -16.31
CA ALA A 407 -17.19 -13.17 -16.49
C ALA A 407 -17.57 -12.58 -17.87
N GLY A 408 -18.21 -13.38 -18.74
CA GLY A 408 -18.81 -12.94 -20.01
C GLY A 408 -17.80 -12.70 -21.12
#